data_2b995b1aa21a225703be088d9aefc5c5
#
_entry.id   2b995b1aa21a225703be088d9aefc5c5
#
_cell.length_a   1.000
_cell.length_b   1.000
_cell.length_c   1.000
_cell.angle_alpha   90.00
_cell.angle_beta   90.00
_cell.angle_gamma   90.00
#
_symmetry.space_group_name_H-M   'P 1'
#
loop_
_entity.id
_entity.type
_entity.pdbx_description
1 polymer ?
#
loop_
_entity_poly.entity_id
_entity_poly.type
_entity_poly.pdbx_seq_one_letter_code
_entity_poly.pdbx_strand_id
1 'polypeptide(L)'
;MNQKLDAICREVQKALTGKQAVVEKVLMAMLCGGHILLDDVPGVGKTTLAVAFSKALGLRYRRIQFTPDVLPSDIVGFSMYDKQQNAFRYVPGIVSDTNLLLGDEINRTSSKTQSALLEAMEEKQVTVDGICYPLPDPFCVIATQNQVGTAGTQPLPNAQMDRFLVQLTIGYPDYESQMLSLIHISEPTRRRGIS
;
A
#
# COMPACT_ATOMS: atom_id res chain seq x y z
N MET A 1 -23.89 -10.01 5.45
CA MET A 1 -22.57 -9.44 5.79
C MET A 1 -22.76 -8.54 7.02
N ASN A 2 -21.75 -8.29 7.85
CA ASN A 2 -21.90 -7.48 9.06
C ASN A 2 -22.13 -6.00 8.66
N GLN A 3 -23.13 -5.32 9.25
CA GLN A 3 -23.50 -3.92 8.91
C GLN A 3 -22.29 -2.95 8.93
N LYS A 4 -21.30 -3.18 9.80
CA LYS A 4 -20.07 -2.38 9.86
C LYS A 4 -19.19 -2.59 8.64
N LEU A 5 -19.05 -3.83 8.18
CA LEU A 5 -18.26 -4.15 7.00
C LEU A 5 -18.89 -3.56 5.73
N ASP A 6 -20.22 -3.65 5.63
CA ASP A 6 -20.96 -3.04 4.53
C ASP A 6 -20.80 -1.51 4.49
N ALA A 7 -20.73 -0.87 5.66
CA ALA A 7 -20.51 0.56 5.77
C ALA A 7 -19.10 0.95 5.29
N ILE A 8 -18.06 0.18 5.66
CA ILE A 8 -16.69 0.40 5.21
C ILE A 8 -16.60 0.23 3.69
N CYS A 9 -17.15 -0.87 3.14
CA CYS A 9 -17.16 -1.09 1.70
C CYS A 9 -17.84 0.07 0.95
N ARG A 10 -18.99 0.53 1.41
CA ARG A 10 -19.70 1.67 0.81
C ARG A 10 -18.88 2.96 0.85
N GLU A 11 -18.16 3.21 1.94
CA GLU A 11 -17.33 4.41 2.05
C GLU A 11 -16.15 4.37 1.08
N VAL A 12 -15.47 3.23 0.97
CA VAL A 12 -14.37 3.03 0.01
C VAL A 12 -14.88 3.10 -1.44
N GLN A 13 -16.06 2.54 -1.74
CA GLN A 13 -16.67 2.56 -3.08
C GLN A 13 -17.02 3.96 -3.57
N LYS A 14 -17.24 4.94 -2.70
CA LYS A 14 -17.40 6.34 -3.12
C LYS A 14 -16.18 6.86 -3.88
N ALA A 15 -15.00 6.37 -3.54
CA ALA A 15 -13.74 6.75 -4.19
C ALA A 15 -13.37 5.83 -5.37
N LEU A 16 -13.92 4.61 -5.44
CA LEU A 16 -13.67 3.61 -6.49
C LEU A 16 -14.97 3.07 -7.06
N THR A 17 -15.63 3.87 -7.87
CA THR A 17 -16.89 3.47 -8.52
C THR A 17 -16.69 2.26 -9.43
N GLY A 18 -17.61 1.30 -9.39
CA GLY A 18 -17.58 0.12 -10.25
C GLY A 18 -16.60 -0.99 -9.84
N LYS A 19 -15.91 -0.87 -8.68
CA LYS A 19 -14.89 -1.84 -8.23
C LYS A 19 -15.28 -2.60 -6.95
N GLN A 20 -16.58 -2.86 -6.76
CA GLN A 20 -17.10 -3.49 -5.54
C GLN A 20 -16.39 -4.80 -5.20
N ALA A 21 -16.25 -5.71 -6.15
CA ALA A 21 -15.63 -7.02 -5.90
C ALA A 21 -14.16 -6.93 -5.45
N VAL A 22 -13.41 -5.93 -5.95
CA VAL A 22 -12.03 -5.68 -5.53
C VAL A 22 -12.01 -5.12 -4.11
N VAL A 23 -12.86 -4.14 -3.81
CA VAL A 23 -12.98 -3.53 -2.48
C VAL A 23 -13.31 -4.59 -1.42
N GLU A 24 -14.27 -5.48 -1.70
CA GLU A 24 -14.65 -6.57 -0.79
C GLU A 24 -13.48 -7.55 -0.54
N LYS A 25 -12.77 -7.96 -1.60
CA LYS A 25 -11.61 -8.87 -1.48
C LYS A 25 -10.46 -8.25 -0.70
N VAL A 26 -10.17 -6.97 -0.94
CA VAL A 26 -9.13 -6.23 -0.21
C VAL A 26 -9.51 -6.12 1.27
N LEU A 27 -10.77 -5.77 1.58
CA LEU A 27 -11.24 -5.71 2.97
C LEU A 27 -11.13 -7.08 3.66
N MET A 28 -11.53 -8.16 2.99
CA MET A 28 -11.40 -9.51 3.54
C MET A 28 -9.93 -9.87 3.82
N ALA A 29 -9.02 -9.57 2.89
CA ALA A 29 -7.60 -9.83 3.08
C ALA A 29 -7.04 -9.04 4.28
N MET A 30 -7.41 -7.77 4.42
CA MET A 30 -7.00 -6.94 5.58
C MET A 30 -7.53 -7.50 6.90
N LEU A 31 -8.78 -7.95 6.95
CA LEU A 31 -9.39 -8.55 8.15
C LEU A 31 -8.75 -9.88 8.54
N CYS A 32 -8.23 -10.63 7.57
CA CYS A 32 -7.45 -11.83 7.82
C CYS A 32 -5.99 -11.54 8.22
N GLY A 33 -5.60 -10.27 8.35
CA GLY A 33 -4.23 -9.87 8.66
C GLY A 33 -3.25 -10.16 7.52
N GLY A 34 -3.75 -10.30 6.29
CA GLY A 34 -2.95 -10.60 5.09
C GLY A 34 -2.52 -9.35 4.34
N HIS A 35 -1.58 -9.55 3.42
CA HIS A 35 -1.06 -8.53 2.52
C HIS A 35 -1.60 -8.74 1.11
N ILE A 36 -1.65 -7.68 0.31
CA ILE A 36 -2.28 -7.68 -1.01
C ILE A 36 -1.25 -7.30 -2.07
N LEU A 37 -1.19 -8.07 -3.16
CA LEU A 37 -0.45 -7.73 -4.36
C LEU A 37 -1.41 -7.27 -5.45
N LEU A 38 -1.18 -6.09 -6.00
CA LEU A 38 -1.94 -5.54 -7.12
C LEU A 38 -1.11 -5.63 -8.40
N ASP A 39 -1.58 -6.42 -9.33
CA ASP A 39 -0.94 -6.60 -10.63
C ASP A 39 -1.70 -5.81 -11.69
N ASP A 40 -1.33 -4.56 -11.86
CA ASP A 40 -2.08 -3.62 -12.69
C ASP A 40 -1.21 -2.59 -13.39
N VAL A 41 -1.77 -2.07 -14.47
CA VAL A 41 -1.20 -0.91 -15.18
C VAL A 41 -1.29 0.38 -14.32
N PRO A 42 -0.45 1.38 -14.61
CA PRO A 42 -0.54 2.69 -13.96
C PRO A 42 -1.90 3.36 -14.17
N GLY A 43 -2.37 4.13 -13.19
CA GLY A 43 -3.56 4.98 -13.32
C GLY A 43 -4.90 4.33 -12.99
N VAL A 44 -4.96 3.04 -12.62
CA VAL A 44 -6.23 2.33 -12.31
C VAL A 44 -6.81 2.62 -10.91
N GLY A 45 -6.21 3.51 -10.12
CA GLY A 45 -6.74 3.90 -8.81
C GLY A 45 -6.12 3.18 -7.60
N LYS A 46 -4.93 2.57 -7.73
CA LYS A 46 -4.25 1.87 -6.62
C LYS A 46 -4.05 2.76 -5.39
N THR A 47 -3.55 3.98 -5.59
CA THR A 47 -3.37 4.96 -4.51
C THR A 47 -4.71 5.38 -3.89
N THR A 48 -5.73 5.59 -4.73
CA THR A 48 -7.09 5.94 -4.28
C THR A 48 -7.67 4.84 -3.39
N LEU A 49 -7.47 3.56 -3.77
CA LEU A 49 -7.89 2.39 -3.00
C LEU A 49 -7.25 2.40 -1.59
N ALA A 50 -5.92 2.50 -1.52
CA ALA A 50 -5.19 2.49 -0.25
C ALA A 50 -5.57 3.67 0.65
N VAL A 51 -5.68 4.88 0.09
CA VAL A 51 -6.10 6.08 0.84
C VAL A 51 -7.54 5.96 1.33
N ALA A 52 -8.46 5.42 0.51
CA ALA A 52 -9.84 5.24 0.91
C ALA A 52 -9.96 4.25 2.09
N PHE A 53 -9.24 3.12 2.04
CA PHE A 53 -9.20 2.18 3.16
C PHE A 53 -8.57 2.78 4.41
N SER A 54 -7.46 3.51 4.28
CA SER A 54 -6.81 4.13 5.44
C SER A 54 -7.76 5.09 6.17
N LYS A 55 -8.53 5.88 5.43
CA LYS A 55 -9.52 6.81 6.00
C LYS A 55 -10.71 6.07 6.61
N ALA A 56 -11.27 5.09 5.90
CA ALA A 56 -12.43 4.34 6.36
C ALA A 56 -12.15 3.51 7.63
N LEU A 57 -10.91 3.07 7.82
CA LEU A 57 -10.47 2.26 8.94
C LEU A 57 -9.68 3.05 10.00
N GLY A 58 -9.41 4.34 9.80
CA GLY A 58 -8.62 5.15 10.72
C GLY A 58 -7.15 4.72 10.84
N LEU A 59 -6.56 4.18 9.77
CA LEU A 59 -5.21 3.63 9.76
C LEU A 59 -4.16 4.69 9.40
N ARG A 60 -2.99 4.61 10.02
CA ARG A 60 -1.82 5.41 9.61
C ARG A 60 -1.30 4.90 8.28
N TYR A 61 -1.43 5.73 7.26
CA TYR A 61 -1.07 5.43 5.88
C TYR A 61 0.29 6.03 5.52
N ARG A 62 1.11 5.24 4.85
CA ARG A 62 2.33 5.68 4.19
C ARG A 62 2.39 5.11 2.78
N ARG A 63 3.15 5.78 1.93
CA ARG A 63 3.42 5.34 0.55
C ARG A 63 4.90 5.39 0.29
N ILE A 64 5.40 4.36 -0.37
CA ILE A 64 6.76 4.31 -0.90
C ILE A 64 6.71 3.90 -2.37
N GLN A 65 7.47 4.63 -3.19
CA GLN A 65 7.72 4.25 -4.58
C GLN A 65 9.04 3.49 -4.61
N PHE A 66 9.00 2.22 -5.01
CA PHE A 66 10.20 1.42 -5.13
C PHE A 66 10.97 1.79 -6.40
N THR A 67 12.24 2.13 -6.21
CA THR A 67 13.23 2.42 -7.25
C THR A 67 14.50 1.63 -6.92
N PRO A 68 15.45 1.50 -7.85
CA PRO A 68 16.73 0.85 -7.57
C PRO A 68 17.51 1.45 -6.40
N ASP A 69 17.27 2.73 -6.08
CA ASP A 69 17.99 3.46 -5.03
C ASP A 69 17.42 3.23 -3.62
N VAL A 70 16.22 2.66 -3.49
CA VAL A 70 15.60 2.37 -2.19
C VAL A 70 16.39 1.27 -1.48
N LEU A 71 16.84 1.58 -0.27
CA LEU A 71 17.64 0.68 0.57
C LEU A 71 16.77 -0.11 1.56
N PRO A 72 17.24 -1.27 2.04
CA PRO A 72 16.59 -1.99 3.13
C PRO A 72 16.39 -1.12 4.38
N SER A 73 17.36 -0.25 4.70
CA SER A 73 17.29 0.68 5.83
C SER A 73 16.17 1.72 5.73
N ASP A 74 15.72 2.06 4.51
CA ASP A 74 14.56 2.94 4.33
C ASP A 74 13.26 2.25 4.74
N ILE A 75 13.24 0.92 4.64
CA ILE A 75 12.09 0.08 5.01
C ILE A 75 12.08 -0.19 6.51
N VAL A 76 13.16 -0.79 7.03
CA VAL A 76 13.21 -1.32 8.41
C VAL A 76 13.85 -0.37 9.40
N GLY A 77 14.57 0.66 8.93
CA GLY A 77 15.34 1.55 9.78
C GLY A 77 16.81 1.12 9.95
N PHE A 78 17.53 1.84 10.77
CA PHE A 78 18.95 1.60 11.05
C PHE A 78 19.34 2.18 12.41
N SER A 79 20.49 1.76 12.94
CA SER A 79 21.05 2.35 14.13
C SER A 79 22.03 3.47 13.78
N MET A 80 21.90 4.60 14.46
CA MET A 80 22.79 5.74 14.36
C MET A 80 23.43 6.04 15.70
N TYR A 81 24.74 6.28 15.69
CA TYR A 81 25.44 6.67 16.90
C TYR A 81 25.13 8.12 17.28
N ASP A 82 24.54 8.31 18.45
CA ASP A 82 24.25 9.62 19.04
C ASP A 82 25.43 10.06 19.93
N LYS A 83 26.18 11.05 19.47
CA LYS A 83 27.33 11.58 20.18
C LYS A 83 26.97 12.26 21.52
N GLN A 84 25.77 12.82 21.64
CA GLN A 84 25.34 13.51 22.86
C GLN A 84 24.97 12.51 23.95
N GLN A 85 24.37 11.37 23.56
CA GLN A 85 23.98 10.32 24.49
C GLN A 85 25.06 9.23 24.63
N ASN A 86 26.13 9.29 23.82
CA ASN A 86 27.19 8.28 23.73
C ASN A 86 26.62 6.85 23.55
N ALA A 87 25.60 6.71 22.74
CA ALA A 87 24.84 5.47 22.53
C ALA A 87 24.34 5.34 21.11
N PHE A 88 24.08 4.10 20.67
CA PHE A 88 23.36 3.85 19.43
C PHE A 88 21.86 4.08 19.64
N ARG A 89 21.25 4.79 18.71
CA ARG A 89 19.80 5.04 18.67
C ARG A 89 19.21 4.47 17.39
N TYR A 90 18.12 3.74 17.52
CA TYR A 90 17.33 3.29 16.38
C TYR A 90 16.65 4.48 15.69
N VAL A 91 16.84 4.57 14.38
CA VAL A 91 16.14 5.47 13.47
C VAL A 91 15.11 4.62 12.72
N PRO A 92 13.81 4.80 12.99
CA PRO A 92 12.78 3.94 12.42
C PRO A 92 12.66 4.12 10.90
N GLY A 93 12.46 3.00 10.18
CA GLY A 93 12.11 2.98 8.77
C GLY A 93 10.63 3.22 8.53
N ILE A 94 10.22 3.22 7.25
CA ILE A 94 8.85 3.57 6.87
C ILE A 94 7.79 2.62 7.46
N VAL A 95 8.12 1.35 7.70
CA VAL A 95 7.15 0.37 8.24
C VAL A 95 6.90 0.55 9.73
N SER A 96 7.84 1.12 10.49
CA SER A 96 7.82 1.16 11.95
C SER A 96 6.65 1.99 12.52
N ASP A 97 6.13 2.95 11.78
CA ASP A 97 4.99 3.80 12.17
C ASP A 97 3.88 3.78 11.12
N THR A 98 3.59 2.60 10.57
CA THR A 98 2.63 2.45 9.47
C THR A 98 1.69 1.28 9.73
N ASN A 99 0.38 1.53 9.65
CA ASN A 99 -0.63 0.48 9.67
C ASN A 99 -0.94 -0.04 8.26
N LEU A 100 -0.99 0.88 7.27
CA LEU A 100 -1.25 0.55 5.87
C LEU A 100 -0.18 1.16 4.99
N LEU A 101 0.69 0.32 4.44
CA LEU A 101 1.74 0.71 3.51
C LEU A 101 1.29 0.43 2.07
N LEU A 102 1.34 1.46 1.22
CA LEU A 102 1.29 1.27 -0.22
C LEU A 102 2.72 1.24 -0.77
N GLY A 103 3.15 0.08 -1.23
CA GLY A 103 4.45 -0.13 -1.86
C GLY A 103 4.32 -0.19 -3.37
N ASP A 104 4.56 0.94 -4.06
CA ASP A 104 4.42 0.99 -5.51
C ASP A 104 5.64 0.41 -6.23
N GLU A 105 5.39 -0.46 -7.22
CA GLU A 105 6.38 -1.04 -8.13
C GLU A 105 7.49 -1.81 -7.40
N ILE A 106 7.10 -2.71 -6.48
CA ILE A 106 8.04 -3.50 -5.66
C ILE A 106 9.07 -4.28 -6.50
N ASN A 107 8.73 -4.62 -7.74
CA ASN A 107 9.60 -5.34 -8.67
C ASN A 107 10.68 -4.47 -9.32
N ARG A 108 10.81 -3.18 -8.96
CA ARG A 108 11.86 -2.27 -9.44
C ARG A 108 13.02 -2.08 -8.48
N THR A 109 12.88 -2.51 -7.24
CA THR A 109 13.95 -2.40 -6.25
C THR A 109 14.81 -3.66 -6.17
N SER A 110 15.93 -3.58 -5.44
CA SER A 110 16.83 -4.71 -5.25
C SER A 110 16.15 -5.86 -4.49
N SER A 111 16.57 -7.10 -4.75
CA SER A 111 16.08 -8.27 -4.01
C SER A 111 16.32 -8.19 -2.50
N LYS A 112 17.37 -7.46 -2.07
CA LYS A 112 17.64 -7.21 -0.64
C LYS A 112 16.55 -6.34 -0.02
N THR A 113 16.13 -5.28 -0.70
CA THR A 113 15.07 -4.38 -0.24
C THR A 113 13.71 -5.08 -0.26
N GLN A 114 13.43 -5.89 -1.30
CA GLN A 114 12.25 -6.73 -1.34
C GLN A 114 12.21 -7.68 -0.13
N SER A 115 13.31 -8.39 0.14
CA SER A 115 13.40 -9.33 1.27
C SER A 115 13.16 -8.64 2.61
N ALA A 116 13.70 -7.44 2.82
CA ALA A 116 13.49 -6.68 4.05
C ALA A 116 12.01 -6.31 4.29
N LEU A 117 11.28 -5.92 3.23
CA LEU A 117 9.85 -5.68 3.35
C LEU A 117 9.07 -6.98 3.62
N LEU A 118 9.39 -8.05 2.88
CA LEU A 118 8.68 -9.33 2.99
C LEU A 118 8.90 -9.99 4.35
N GLU A 119 10.11 -9.86 4.93
CA GLU A 119 10.40 -10.28 6.30
C GLU A 119 9.56 -9.50 7.32
N ALA A 120 9.51 -8.18 7.20
CA ALA A 120 8.69 -7.33 8.06
C ALA A 120 7.18 -7.67 7.97
N MET A 121 6.70 -8.05 6.79
CA MET A 121 5.32 -8.51 6.56
C MET A 121 5.03 -9.83 7.29
N GLU A 122 5.95 -10.77 7.24
CA GLU A 122 5.78 -12.10 7.83
C GLU A 122 5.93 -12.09 9.34
N GLU A 123 7.02 -11.48 9.82
CA GLU A 123 7.38 -11.47 11.24
C GLU A 123 6.60 -10.42 12.06
N LYS A 124 5.95 -9.45 11.40
CA LYS A 124 5.27 -8.29 12.02
C LYS A 124 6.17 -7.51 12.98
N GLN A 125 7.45 -7.57 12.74
CA GLN A 125 8.50 -6.86 13.44
C GLN A 125 9.67 -6.58 12.49
N VAL A 126 10.56 -5.69 12.90
CA VAL A 126 11.85 -5.46 12.24
C VAL A 126 12.98 -5.72 13.23
N THR A 127 14.08 -6.29 12.75
CA THR A 127 15.27 -6.54 13.57
C THR A 127 16.42 -5.66 13.08
N VAL A 128 16.93 -4.80 13.96
CA VAL A 128 18.07 -3.92 13.69
C VAL A 128 19.10 -4.13 14.78
N ASP A 129 20.32 -4.50 14.39
CA ASP A 129 21.44 -4.80 15.31
C ASP A 129 21.09 -5.80 16.42
N GLY A 130 20.29 -6.82 16.07
CA GLY A 130 19.86 -7.86 17.01
C GLY A 130 18.72 -7.46 17.95
N ILE A 131 18.20 -6.24 17.83
CA ILE A 131 17.05 -5.76 18.62
C ILE A 131 15.81 -5.82 17.75
N CYS A 132 14.74 -6.47 18.26
CA CYS A 132 13.44 -6.57 17.59
C CYS A 132 12.55 -5.40 17.97
N TYR A 133 11.96 -4.77 16.95
CA TYR A 133 10.99 -3.67 17.08
C TYR A 133 9.66 -4.12 16.48
N PRO A 134 8.59 -4.28 17.28
CA PRO A 134 7.30 -4.69 16.77
C PRO A 134 6.69 -3.63 15.87
N LEU A 135 6.00 -4.06 14.83
CA LEU A 135 5.23 -3.18 13.95
C LEU A 135 3.86 -2.85 14.57
N PRO A 136 3.21 -1.76 14.13
CA PRO A 136 1.86 -1.44 14.54
C PRO A 136 0.87 -2.56 14.19
N ASP A 137 -0.09 -2.83 15.06
CA ASP A 137 -1.19 -3.77 14.77
C ASP A 137 -2.49 -2.98 14.54
N PRO A 138 -3.21 -3.18 13.43
CA PRO A 138 -2.86 -4.03 12.29
C PRO A 138 -1.73 -3.43 11.42
N PHE A 139 -0.92 -4.30 10.80
CA PHE A 139 0.02 -3.95 9.75
C PHE A 139 -0.36 -4.65 8.46
N CYS A 140 -0.63 -3.89 7.41
CA CYS A 140 -0.99 -4.40 6.09
C CYS A 140 -0.20 -3.68 5.01
N VAL A 141 0.27 -4.45 4.03
CA VAL A 141 0.93 -3.93 2.83
C VAL A 141 0.04 -4.19 1.62
N ILE A 142 -0.21 -3.13 0.85
CA ILE A 142 -0.71 -3.22 -0.52
C ILE A 142 0.49 -2.94 -1.41
N ALA A 143 1.08 -3.98 -1.99
CA ALA A 143 2.17 -3.84 -2.94
C ALA A 143 1.62 -3.80 -4.37
N THR A 144 2.31 -3.09 -5.25
CA THR A 144 2.00 -3.12 -6.67
C THR A 144 3.20 -3.61 -7.46
N GLN A 145 2.92 -4.30 -8.56
CA GLN A 145 3.92 -4.61 -9.57
C GLN A 145 3.43 -4.17 -10.94
N ASN A 146 4.35 -3.73 -11.78
CA ASN A 146 4.05 -3.50 -13.18
C ASN A 146 4.22 -4.80 -13.96
N GLN A 147 3.44 -4.93 -15.03
CA GLN A 147 3.54 -6.09 -15.92
C GLN A 147 4.98 -6.32 -16.39
N VAL A 148 5.38 -7.58 -16.42
CA VAL A 148 6.71 -8.04 -16.84
C VAL A 148 6.96 -7.58 -18.27
N GLY A 149 8.09 -6.87 -18.51
CA GLY A 149 8.48 -6.37 -19.83
C GLY A 149 8.87 -4.90 -19.85
N THR A 150 8.66 -4.16 -18.78
CA THR A 150 9.17 -2.79 -18.63
C THR A 150 10.66 -2.84 -18.28
N ALA A 151 11.50 -2.04 -18.95
CA ALA A 151 12.93 -1.99 -18.66
C ALA A 151 13.20 -1.73 -17.16
N GLY A 152 14.08 -2.57 -16.56
CA GLY A 152 14.45 -2.43 -15.14
C GLY A 152 13.51 -3.11 -14.14
N THR A 153 12.57 -3.95 -14.57
CA THR A 153 11.73 -4.75 -13.67
C THR A 153 12.19 -6.20 -13.61
N GLN A 154 12.30 -6.73 -12.39
CA GLN A 154 12.52 -8.16 -12.15
C GLN A 154 11.23 -8.75 -11.56
N PRO A 155 10.66 -9.82 -12.14
CA PRO A 155 9.49 -10.45 -11.54
C PRO A 155 9.81 -10.94 -10.13
N LEU A 156 8.84 -10.81 -9.22
CA LEU A 156 8.96 -11.40 -7.89
C LEU A 156 9.04 -12.93 -8.03
N PRO A 157 10.02 -13.59 -7.39
CA PRO A 157 10.04 -15.06 -7.32
C PRO A 157 8.75 -15.60 -6.67
N ASN A 158 8.30 -16.78 -7.10
CA ASN A 158 7.08 -17.41 -6.56
C ASN A 158 7.10 -17.50 -5.03
N ALA A 159 8.22 -17.87 -4.43
CA ALA A 159 8.38 -17.93 -2.98
C ALA A 159 8.18 -16.58 -2.26
N GLN A 160 8.36 -15.48 -2.95
CA GLN A 160 8.09 -14.13 -2.43
C GLN A 160 6.63 -13.73 -2.64
N MET A 161 5.99 -14.20 -3.71
CA MET A 161 4.57 -13.97 -3.95
C MET A 161 3.68 -14.68 -2.92
N ASP A 162 4.12 -15.81 -2.37
CA ASP A 162 3.41 -16.56 -1.32
C ASP A 162 3.20 -15.77 -0.01
N ARG A 163 3.92 -14.66 0.17
CA ARG A 163 3.74 -13.76 1.33
C ARG A 163 2.50 -12.87 1.21
N PHE A 164 1.94 -12.77 0.02
CA PHE A 164 0.70 -12.05 -0.22
C PHE A 164 -0.48 -13.02 -0.14
N LEU A 165 -1.47 -12.68 0.68
CA LEU A 165 -2.67 -13.49 0.86
C LEU A 165 -3.50 -13.56 -0.43
N VAL A 166 -3.53 -12.45 -1.18
CA VAL A 166 -4.24 -12.35 -2.45
C VAL A 166 -3.46 -11.54 -3.47
N GLN A 167 -3.55 -11.98 -4.72
CA GLN A 167 -3.14 -11.21 -5.90
C GLN A 167 -4.39 -10.77 -6.64
N LEU A 168 -4.53 -9.48 -6.90
CA LEU A 168 -5.72 -8.89 -7.49
C LEU A 168 -5.36 -7.94 -8.62
N THR A 169 -6.29 -7.80 -9.55
CA THR A 169 -6.27 -6.81 -10.62
C THR A 169 -7.46 -5.87 -10.41
N ILE A 170 -7.22 -4.56 -10.33
CA ILE A 170 -8.29 -3.57 -10.26
C ILE A 170 -8.93 -3.42 -11.64
N GLY A 171 -8.10 -3.43 -12.69
CA GLY A 171 -8.50 -3.21 -14.08
C GLY A 171 -8.95 -1.79 -14.36
N TYR A 172 -9.15 -1.47 -15.61
CA TYR A 172 -9.75 -0.19 -16.00
C TYR A 172 -11.20 -0.07 -15.50
N PRO A 173 -11.67 1.16 -15.19
CA PRO A 173 -13.10 1.39 -14.99
C PRO A 173 -13.88 0.90 -16.21
N ASP A 174 -15.08 0.40 -16.00
CA ASP A 174 -15.99 0.11 -17.11
C ASP A 174 -16.38 1.40 -17.85
N TYR A 175 -16.91 1.25 -19.06
CA TYR A 175 -17.25 2.40 -19.92
C TYR A 175 -18.21 3.38 -19.23
N GLU A 176 -19.18 2.88 -18.47
CA GLU A 176 -20.16 3.71 -17.75
C GLU A 176 -19.48 4.53 -16.63
N SER A 177 -18.59 3.92 -15.87
CA SER A 177 -17.82 4.59 -14.81
C SER A 177 -16.84 5.63 -15.38
N GLN A 178 -16.26 5.38 -16.56
CA GLN A 178 -15.44 6.37 -17.27
C GLN A 178 -16.25 7.59 -17.71
N MET A 179 -17.43 7.36 -18.27
CA MET A 179 -18.34 8.43 -18.69
C MET A 179 -18.79 9.31 -17.51
N LEU A 180 -19.12 8.70 -16.38
CA LEU A 180 -19.50 9.44 -15.16
C LEU A 180 -18.34 10.32 -14.64
N SER A 181 -17.12 9.83 -14.70
CA SER A 181 -15.92 10.61 -14.33
C SER A 181 -15.70 11.82 -15.22
N LEU A 182 -15.91 11.67 -16.53
CA LEU A 182 -15.79 12.78 -17.49
C LEU A 182 -16.89 13.82 -17.32
N ILE A 183 -18.12 13.41 -17.01
CA ILE A 183 -19.24 14.34 -16.75
C ILE A 183 -18.97 15.20 -15.51
N HIS A 184 -18.41 14.62 -14.44
CA HIS A 184 -18.07 15.37 -13.23
C HIS A 184 -16.93 16.38 -13.42
N ILE A 185 -16.01 16.14 -14.36
CA ILE A 185 -14.93 17.07 -14.71
C ILE A 185 -15.47 18.24 -15.55
N SER A 186 -16.55 18.03 -16.31
CA SER A 186 -17.12 19.05 -17.21
C SER A 186 -18.17 19.96 -16.57
N GLU A 187 -18.58 19.76 -15.32
CA GLU A 187 -19.44 20.71 -14.61
C GLU A 187 -18.60 21.94 -14.15
N PRO A 188 -18.80 23.12 -14.78
CA PRO A 188 -18.09 24.31 -14.32
C PRO A 188 -18.62 24.69 -12.94
N THR A 189 -17.69 24.80 -11.98
CA THR A 189 -17.97 25.36 -10.65
C THR A 189 -18.68 26.70 -10.82
N ARG A 190 -19.98 26.76 -10.59
CA ARG A 190 -20.73 28.05 -10.53
C ARG A 190 -20.10 28.87 -9.41
N ARG A 191 -19.26 29.85 -9.78
CA ARG A 191 -18.85 30.89 -8.87
C ARG A 191 -20.13 31.58 -8.42
N ARG A 192 -20.49 31.44 -7.15
CA ARG A 192 -21.45 32.31 -6.49
C ARG A 192 -20.81 33.71 -6.47
N GLY A 193 -21.30 34.59 -7.31
CA GLY A 193 -21.01 36.02 -7.24
C GLY A 193 -21.50 36.54 -5.90
N ILE A 194 -20.60 37.17 -5.20
CA ILE A 194 -20.91 38.01 -4.02
C ILE A 194 -21.38 39.35 -4.60
N SER A 195 -22.61 39.68 -4.35
CA SER A 195 -23.13 41.07 -4.45
C SER A 195 -23.06 41.69 -3.09
#